data_b3f2db21687e0c63288f4cd34ea44ba4
#
_entry.id   b3f2db21687e0c63288f4cd34ea44ba4
#
_cell.length_a   1.000
_cell.length_b   1.000
_cell.length_c   1.000
_cell.angle_alpha   90.00
_cell.angle_beta   90.00
_cell.angle_gamma   90.00
#
_symmetry.space_group_name_H-M   'P 1'
#
loop_
_entity.id
_entity.type
_entity.pdbx_description
1 polymer ?
#
loop_
_entity_poly.entity_id
_entity_poly.type
_entity_poly.pdbx_seq_one_letter_code
_entity_poly.pdbx_strand_id
1 'polypeptide(L)'
;MNLIVRLAGFAFAIGLSCTVGISPASAAVILFGTELGPEAVGATGSGSVLVEYDDVAHTLRISADWTGLSGLTTVAHIHCCTAVPGAGTIGVAVTPGTLPGFPAGVSSGSYASPLIDLDDPASFTAGFMTNFGGGTTSGSTAALLAGIDEGKAYFNVHSDTFPGGEIRGFLREVPEPATLALLGLGLTGLCLARRRRP
;
A
#
# COMPACT_ATOMS: atom_id res chain seq x y z
N MET A 1 -16.82 65.36 54.74
CA MET A 1 -17.40 64.00 54.63
C MET A 1 -17.04 63.49 53.24
N ASN A 2 -15.85 62.82 53.09
CA ASN A 2 -15.28 62.47 51.83
C ASN A 2 -15.56 60.98 51.52
N LEU A 3 -16.32 60.75 50.48
CA LEU A 3 -16.68 59.39 49.99
C LEU A 3 -15.63 58.97 48.96
N ILE A 4 -14.79 57.98 49.27
CA ILE A 4 -13.80 57.39 48.36
C ILE A 4 -14.47 56.22 47.71
N VAL A 5 -14.75 56.32 46.37
CA VAL A 5 -15.22 55.23 45.53
C VAL A 5 -13.97 54.48 45.06
N ARG A 6 -13.82 53.22 45.47
CA ARG A 6 -12.81 52.30 44.96
C ARG A 6 -13.38 51.55 43.70
N LEU A 7 -12.87 51.82 42.50
CA LEU A 7 -13.10 51.03 41.36
C LEU A 7 -12.25 49.72 41.45
N ALA A 8 -12.93 48.55 41.51
CA ALA A 8 -12.31 47.27 41.40
C ALA A 8 -12.24 46.93 39.91
N GLY A 9 -11.04 46.91 39.36
CA GLY A 9 -10.80 46.45 38.00
C GLY A 9 -10.85 44.92 37.93
N PHE A 10 -11.85 44.36 37.21
CA PHE A 10 -11.91 42.95 36.89
C PHE A 10 -11.03 42.68 35.66
N ALA A 11 -9.90 42.03 35.84
CA ALA A 11 -9.08 41.52 34.79
C ALA A 11 -9.69 40.17 34.28
N PHE A 12 -10.30 40.20 33.09
CA PHE A 12 -10.83 39.00 32.43
C PHE A 12 -9.67 38.28 31.71
N ALA A 13 -9.12 37.27 32.35
CA ALA A 13 -8.13 36.39 31.68
C ALA A 13 -8.84 35.41 30.74
N ILE A 14 -8.81 35.73 29.45
CA ILE A 14 -9.27 34.77 28.39
C ILE A 14 -8.21 33.67 28.25
N GLY A 15 -8.43 32.56 28.96
CA GLY A 15 -7.66 31.34 28.78
C GLY A 15 -8.02 30.68 27.46
N LEU A 16 -7.20 30.86 26.42
CA LEU A 16 -7.33 30.13 25.16
C LEU A 16 -6.86 28.68 25.38
N SER A 17 -7.79 27.80 25.76
CA SER A 17 -7.55 26.35 25.84
C SER A 17 -7.33 25.80 24.43
N CYS A 18 -6.09 25.45 24.09
CA CYS A 18 -5.77 24.72 22.90
C CYS A 18 -6.17 23.26 23.15
N THR A 19 -7.41 22.90 22.81
CA THR A 19 -7.83 21.49 22.75
C THR A 19 -7.14 20.86 21.56
N VAL A 20 -6.20 19.97 21.82
CA VAL A 20 -5.70 19.04 20.79
C VAL A 20 -6.86 18.10 20.48
N GLY A 21 -7.61 18.41 19.42
CA GLY A 21 -8.60 17.50 18.89
C GLY A 21 -7.85 16.26 18.41
N ILE A 22 -8.10 15.11 19.02
CA ILE A 22 -7.70 13.81 18.48
C ILE A 22 -8.60 13.64 17.25
N SER A 23 -8.05 13.93 16.07
CA SER A 23 -8.72 13.55 14.81
C SER A 23 -8.91 12.04 14.82
N PRO A 24 -10.07 11.52 14.38
CA PRO A 24 -10.21 10.08 14.13
C PRO A 24 -9.09 9.68 13.17
N ALA A 25 -8.52 8.51 13.39
CA ALA A 25 -7.55 7.93 12.47
C ALA A 25 -8.15 7.97 11.06
N SER A 26 -7.51 8.71 10.17
CA SER A 26 -7.82 8.65 8.74
C SER A 26 -7.42 7.27 8.26
N ALA A 27 -8.19 6.66 7.34
CA ALA A 27 -7.79 5.47 6.64
C ALA A 27 -6.35 5.63 6.17
N ALA A 28 -5.47 4.72 6.57
CA ALA A 28 -4.10 4.72 6.10
C ALA A 28 -4.07 3.91 4.81
N VAL A 29 -3.72 4.57 3.70
CA VAL A 29 -3.37 3.86 2.48
C VAL A 29 -1.90 3.45 2.61
N ILE A 30 -1.65 2.15 2.69
CA ILE A 30 -0.30 1.61 2.74
C ILE A 30 0.15 1.32 1.32
N LEU A 31 1.34 1.78 0.96
CA LEU A 31 1.90 1.61 -0.38
C LEU A 31 2.94 0.51 -0.38
N PHE A 32 2.79 -0.43 -1.29
CA PHE A 32 3.81 -1.44 -1.58
C PHE A 32 4.24 -1.29 -3.04
N GLY A 33 5.52 -1.52 -3.32
CA GLY A 33 6.00 -1.41 -4.69
C GLY A 33 7.31 -2.13 -4.90
N THR A 34 7.68 -2.27 -6.19
CA THR A 34 8.98 -2.82 -6.58
C THR A 34 9.23 -2.59 -8.07
N GLU A 35 10.49 -2.63 -8.46
CA GLU A 35 10.90 -2.78 -9.85
C GLU A 35 10.72 -4.23 -10.30
N LEU A 36 10.32 -4.42 -11.57
CA LEU A 36 10.15 -5.71 -12.21
C LEU A 36 11.34 -6.01 -13.13
N GLY A 37 11.89 -7.19 -13.00
CA GLY A 37 12.98 -7.67 -13.85
C GLY A 37 12.77 -9.11 -14.29
N PRO A 38 13.63 -9.64 -15.19
CA PRO A 38 13.52 -11.01 -15.72
C PRO A 38 13.39 -12.07 -14.62
N GLU A 39 12.37 -12.94 -14.74
CA GLU A 39 12.11 -14.04 -13.82
C GLU A 39 12.79 -15.35 -14.29
N ALA A 40 12.80 -15.59 -15.59
CA ALA A 40 13.30 -16.79 -16.19
C ALA A 40 14.59 -16.54 -17.00
N VAL A 41 15.39 -17.58 -17.19
CA VAL A 41 16.59 -17.51 -18.05
C VAL A 41 16.18 -17.23 -19.49
N GLY A 42 16.75 -16.17 -20.06
CA GLY A 42 16.42 -15.73 -21.43
C GLY A 42 15.19 -14.80 -21.51
N ALA A 43 14.48 -14.58 -20.42
CA ALA A 43 13.45 -13.55 -20.36
C ALA A 43 14.06 -12.15 -20.46
N THR A 44 13.31 -11.22 -21.03
CA THR A 44 13.69 -9.79 -21.12
C THR A 44 12.55 -8.93 -20.57
N GLY A 45 12.76 -7.65 -20.61
CA GLY A 45 11.78 -6.70 -20.12
C GLY A 45 12.08 -6.22 -18.71
N SER A 46 11.45 -5.11 -18.41
CA SER A 46 11.48 -4.45 -17.09
C SER A 46 10.19 -3.67 -16.88
N GLY A 47 9.96 -3.23 -15.67
CA GLY A 47 8.79 -2.45 -15.33
C GLY A 47 8.78 -2.06 -13.87
N SER A 48 7.65 -1.56 -13.40
CA SER A 48 7.42 -1.29 -11.99
C SER A 48 5.99 -1.66 -11.61
N VAL A 49 5.76 -1.86 -10.33
CA VAL A 49 4.42 -2.07 -9.78
C VAL A 49 4.27 -1.27 -8.50
N LEU A 50 3.09 -0.68 -8.31
CA LEU A 50 2.61 -0.06 -7.09
C LEU A 50 1.31 -0.74 -6.69
N VAL A 51 1.21 -1.13 -5.43
CA VAL A 51 0.02 -1.71 -4.81
C VAL A 51 -0.39 -0.80 -3.65
N GLU A 52 -1.60 -0.28 -3.71
CA GLU A 52 -2.20 0.54 -2.66
C GLU A 52 -3.16 -0.35 -1.86
N TYR A 53 -2.98 -0.41 -0.56
CA TYR A 53 -3.88 -1.11 0.36
C TYR A 53 -4.56 -0.10 1.28
N ASP A 54 -5.91 -0.08 1.26
CA ASP A 54 -6.72 0.68 2.20
C ASP A 54 -7.08 -0.24 3.38
N ASP A 55 -6.59 0.11 4.57
CA ASP A 55 -6.72 -0.69 5.80
C ASP A 55 -8.11 -0.61 6.44
N VAL A 56 -8.93 0.35 6.01
CA VAL A 56 -10.31 0.54 6.49
C VAL A 56 -11.31 -0.05 5.51
N ALA A 57 -11.12 0.18 4.21
CA ALA A 57 -11.99 -0.35 3.18
C ALA A 57 -11.65 -1.80 2.80
N HIS A 58 -10.52 -2.34 3.27
CA HIS A 58 -9.97 -3.67 2.93
C HIS A 58 -9.88 -3.88 1.42
N THR A 59 -9.38 -2.89 0.69
CA THR A 59 -9.27 -2.97 -0.76
C THR A 59 -7.83 -2.83 -1.24
N LEU A 60 -7.53 -3.46 -2.40
CA LEU A 60 -6.31 -3.24 -3.15
C LEU A 60 -6.58 -2.49 -4.44
N ARG A 61 -5.65 -1.63 -4.83
CA ARG A 61 -5.49 -1.09 -6.17
C ARG A 61 -4.08 -1.37 -6.65
N ILE A 62 -3.94 -1.84 -7.89
CA ILE A 62 -2.65 -2.23 -8.47
C ILE A 62 -2.42 -1.38 -9.71
N SER A 63 -1.28 -0.71 -9.78
CA SER A 63 -0.80 -0.01 -10.96
C SER A 63 0.54 -0.59 -11.37
N ALA A 64 0.69 -0.96 -12.64
CA ALA A 64 1.94 -1.51 -13.15
C ALA A 64 2.23 -0.95 -14.54
N ASP A 65 3.50 -0.86 -14.88
CA ASP A 65 3.99 -0.59 -16.22
C ASP A 65 5.12 -1.58 -16.56
N TRP A 66 5.26 -1.88 -17.85
CA TRP A 66 6.31 -2.78 -18.34
C TRP A 66 6.67 -2.46 -19.78
N THR A 67 7.88 -2.83 -20.14
CA THR A 67 8.41 -2.65 -21.50
C THR A 67 9.40 -3.75 -21.85
N GLY A 68 9.47 -4.06 -23.14
CA GLY A 68 10.51 -4.95 -23.70
C GLY A 68 10.38 -6.41 -23.33
N LEU A 69 9.16 -6.91 -23.09
CA LEU A 69 8.94 -8.35 -22.96
C LEU A 69 9.32 -9.08 -24.24
N SER A 70 9.87 -10.28 -24.10
CA SER A 70 10.17 -11.18 -25.23
C SER A 70 8.90 -11.77 -25.85
N GLY A 71 7.87 -11.99 -25.03
CA GLY A 71 6.57 -12.50 -25.43
C GLY A 71 5.47 -11.45 -25.30
N LEU A 72 4.25 -11.87 -25.66
CA LEU A 72 3.04 -11.08 -25.46
C LEU A 72 2.40 -11.45 -24.12
N THR A 73 1.98 -10.44 -23.34
CA THR A 73 1.35 -10.66 -22.03
C THR A 73 0.17 -11.63 -22.12
N THR A 74 0.02 -12.45 -21.11
CA THR A 74 -1.12 -13.36 -20.96
C THR A 74 -1.90 -13.06 -19.67
N VAL A 75 -1.25 -13.12 -18.53
CA VAL A 75 -1.85 -12.89 -17.20
C VAL A 75 -0.85 -12.20 -16.28
N ALA A 76 -1.35 -11.61 -15.19
CA ALA A 76 -0.53 -11.11 -14.09
C ALA A 76 -1.19 -11.42 -12.75
N HIS A 77 -0.35 -11.59 -11.72
CA HIS A 77 -0.79 -11.99 -10.38
C HIS A 77 0.07 -11.40 -9.27
N ILE A 78 -0.48 -11.44 -8.05
CA ILE A 78 0.33 -11.42 -6.83
C ILE A 78 0.41 -12.85 -6.30
N HIS A 79 1.63 -13.31 -6.07
CA HIS A 79 1.96 -14.61 -5.49
C HIS A 79 2.40 -14.45 -4.03
N CYS A 80 2.00 -15.37 -3.16
CA CYS A 80 2.44 -15.43 -1.75
C CYS A 80 2.26 -16.84 -1.19
N CYS A 81 3.03 -17.29 -0.23
CA CYS A 81 4.20 -16.69 0.35
C CYS A 81 5.37 -17.67 0.16
N THR A 82 6.44 -17.22 -0.47
CA THR A 82 7.60 -18.08 -0.75
C THR A 82 8.28 -18.54 0.55
N ALA A 83 8.98 -19.67 0.49
CA ALA A 83 9.68 -20.20 1.66
C ALA A 83 10.83 -19.29 2.12
N VAL A 84 11.47 -18.60 1.16
CA VAL A 84 12.63 -17.74 1.39
C VAL A 84 12.33 -16.33 0.89
N PRO A 85 12.61 -15.26 1.69
CA PRO A 85 12.46 -13.89 1.25
C PRO A 85 13.25 -13.59 -0.03
N GLY A 86 12.62 -12.94 -0.99
CA GLY A 86 13.24 -12.52 -2.25
C GLY A 86 13.61 -13.65 -3.21
N ALA A 87 13.18 -14.89 -2.95
CA ALA A 87 13.56 -16.03 -3.77
C ALA A 87 12.48 -17.12 -3.84
N GLY A 88 12.58 -17.98 -4.87
CA GLY A 88 11.65 -19.10 -5.07
C GLY A 88 10.36 -18.69 -5.75
N THR A 89 9.45 -19.66 -5.94
CA THR A 89 8.13 -19.51 -6.53
C THR A 89 7.07 -20.13 -5.63
N ILE A 90 5.85 -19.62 -5.73
CA ILE A 90 4.68 -20.12 -4.98
C ILE A 90 3.43 -19.89 -5.81
N GLY A 91 2.32 -20.48 -5.40
CA GLY A 91 1.01 -20.30 -6.04
C GLY A 91 0.48 -18.88 -5.97
N VAL A 92 -0.49 -18.58 -6.82
CA VAL A 92 -1.18 -17.29 -6.87
C VAL A 92 -1.96 -17.06 -5.58
N ALA A 93 -1.83 -15.87 -5.02
CA ALA A 93 -2.65 -15.40 -3.91
C ALA A 93 -3.84 -14.55 -4.41
N VAL A 94 -3.58 -13.52 -5.21
CA VAL A 94 -4.54 -12.52 -5.72
C VAL A 94 -4.37 -12.42 -7.24
N THR A 95 -5.33 -12.53 -8.08
CA THR A 95 -6.69 -13.08 -8.06
C THR A 95 -6.70 -14.39 -8.84
N PRO A 96 -7.75 -15.25 -8.75
CA PRO A 96 -7.82 -16.44 -9.60
C PRO A 96 -7.84 -16.08 -11.08
N GLY A 97 -7.07 -16.82 -11.89
CA GLY A 97 -7.05 -16.65 -13.36
C GLY A 97 -6.15 -15.51 -13.85
N THR A 98 -6.45 -14.28 -13.55
CA THR A 98 -5.61 -13.08 -13.78
C THR A 98 -6.18 -11.90 -13.04
N LEU A 99 -5.39 -10.85 -12.89
CA LEU A 99 -5.90 -9.56 -12.36
C LEU A 99 -7.01 -9.00 -13.26
N PRO A 100 -8.11 -8.47 -12.68
CA PRO A 100 -9.27 -8.01 -13.44
C PRO A 100 -8.91 -6.91 -14.45
N GLY A 101 -9.17 -7.14 -15.73
CA GLY A 101 -8.89 -6.18 -16.80
C GLY A 101 -7.40 -6.06 -17.18
N PHE A 102 -6.55 -7.00 -16.76
CA PHE A 102 -5.14 -7.01 -17.17
C PHE A 102 -5.02 -7.15 -18.70
N PRO A 103 -4.23 -6.29 -19.39
CA PRO A 103 -4.13 -6.31 -20.84
C PRO A 103 -3.28 -7.49 -21.31
N ALA A 104 -3.88 -8.36 -22.11
CA ALA A 104 -3.19 -9.45 -22.79
C ALA A 104 -2.79 -9.06 -24.21
N GLY A 105 -1.78 -9.74 -24.77
CA GLY A 105 -1.39 -9.61 -26.18
C GLY A 105 -0.47 -8.42 -26.48
N VAL A 106 0.25 -7.88 -25.49
CA VAL A 106 1.19 -6.76 -25.67
C VAL A 106 2.56 -7.06 -25.06
N SER A 107 3.64 -6.56 -25.67
CA SER A 107 5.01 -6.70 -25.14
C SER A 107 5.44 -5.51 -24.27
N SER A 108 4.67 -4.45 -24.30
CA SER A 108 4.86 -3.25 -23.45
C SER A 108 3.48 -2.66 -23.17
N GLY A 109 3.30 -2.11 -21.99
CA GLY A 109 2.01 -1.56 -21.61
C GLY A 109 1.97 -1.01 -20.20
N SER A 110 0.78 -0.60 -19.80
CA SER A 110 0.46 -0.20 -18.44
C SER A 110 -0.87 -0.82 -18.01
N TYR A 111 -1.04 -0.93 -16.70
CA TYR A 111 -2.22 -1.49 -16.08
C TYR A 111 -2.61 -0.66 -14.85
N ALA A 112 -3.90 -0.45 -14.69
CA ALA A 112 -4.49 0.06 -13.47
C ALA A 112 -5.73 -0.79 -13.15
N SER A 113 -5.70 -1.50 -12.03
CA SER A 113 -6.80 -2.38 -11.64
C SER A 113 -8.04 -1.58 -11.24
N PRO A 114 -9.25 -2.14 -11.37
CA PRO A 114 -10.35 -1.74 -10.53
C PRO A 114 -9.99 -1.98 -9.06
N LEU A 115 -10.81 -1.49 -8.13
CA LEU A 115 -10.68 -1.87 -6.72
C LEU A 115 -10.93 -3.38 -6.58
N ILE A 116 -10.03 -4.05 -5.87
CA ILE A 116 -10.11 -5.47 -5.51
C ILE A 116 -10.54 -5.51 -4.05
N ASP A 117 -11.74 -5.99 -3.80
CA ASP A 117 -12.31 -6.11 -2.46
C ASP A 117 -11.75 -7.36 -1.79
N LEU A 118 -10.97 -7.20 -0.72
CA LEU A 118 -10.34 -8.31 0.02
C LEU A 118 -11.30 -8.98 1.00
N ASP A 119 -12.49 -8.45 1.22
CA ASP A 119 -13.55 -9.14 1.96
C ASP A 119 -14.32 -10.10 1.05
N ASP A 120 -14.18 -9.99 -0.29
CA ASP A 120 -14.73 -10.95 -1.25
C ASP A 120 -13.79 -12.18 -1.37
N PRO A 121 -14.29 -13.41 -1.06
CA PRO A 121 -13.51 -14.64 -1.26
C PRO A 121 -13.01 -14.84 -2.69
N ALA A 122 -13.69 -14.29 -3.69
CA ALA A 122 -13.28 -14.38 -5.10
C ALA A 122 -11.98 -13.62 -5.39
N SER A 123 -11.55 -12.73 -4.52
CA SER A 123 -10.28 -12.00 -4.64
C SER A 123 -9.06 -12.85 -4.32
N PHE A 124 -9.25 -14.02 -3.71
CA PHE A 124 -8.16 -14.93 -3.37
C PHE A 124 -8.33 -16.28 -4.06
N THR A 125 -7.21 -16.94 -4.34
CA THR A 125 -7.28 -18.34 -4.76
C THR A 125 -7.66 -19.25 -3.59
N ALA A 126 -8.43 -20.31 -3.86
CA ALA A 126 -8.83 -21.27 -2.83
C ALA A 126 -7.61 -21.92 -2.13
N GLY A 127 -6.52 -22.15 -2.89
CA GLY A 127 -5.28 -22.69 -2.35
C GLY A 127 -4.61 -21.73 -1.37
N PHE A 128 -4.57 -20.44 -1.66
CA PHE A 128 -4.01 -19.44 -0.77
C PHE A 128 -4.87 -19.30 0.51
N MET A 129 -6.19 -19.19 0.36
CA MET A 129 -7.11 -19.13 1.50
C MET A 129 -6.93 -20.32 2.45
N THR A 130 -6.84 -21.54 1.91
CA THR A 130 -6.72 -22.75 2.72
C THR A 130 -5.36 -22.87 3.39
N ASN A 131 -4.28 -22.62 2.65
CA ASN A 131 -2.92 -22.93 3.14
C ASN A 131 -2.33 -21.80 4.00
N PHE A 132 -2.77 -20.56 3.80
CA PHE A 132 -2.21 -19.38 4.46
C PHE A 132 -3.26 -18.57 5.24
N GLY A 133 -4.49 -18.50 4.74
CA GLY A 133 -5.56 -17.66 5.29
C GLY A 133 -6.44 -18.36 6.34
N GLY A 134 -6.16 -19.61 6.70
CA GLY A 134 -7.02 -20.37 7.63
C GLY A 134 -8.46 -20.50 7.14
N GLY A 135 -8.69 -20.45 5.83
CA GLY A 135 -10.01 -20.57 5.19
C GLY A 135 -10.86 -19.30 5.21
N THR A 136 -10.29 -18.13 5.58
CA THR A 136 -11.02 -16.88 5.69
C THR A 136 -10.37 -15.76 4.84
N THR A 137 -11.16 -14.77 4.42
CA THR A 137 -10.66 -13.59 3.70
C THR A 137 -9.78 -12.73 4.59
N SER A 138 -10.19 -12.48 5.83
CA SER A 138 -9.39 -11.70 6.80
C SER A 138 -8.05 -12.36 7.11
N GLY A 139 -8.02 -13.70 7.27
CA GLY A 139 -6.78 -14.45 7.44
C GLY A 139 -5.90 -14.40 6.19
N SER A 140 -6.50 -14.45 4.98
CA SER A 140 -5.78 -14.32 3.72
C SER A 140 -5.17 -12.93 3.55
N THR A 141 -5.90 -11.87 3.89
CA THR A 141 -5.39 -10.50 3.90
C THR A 141 -4.22 -10.37 4.87
N ALA A 142 -4.37 -10.85 6.09
CA ALA A 142 -3.28 -10.82 7.09
C ALA A 142 -2.04 -11.60 6.61
N ALA A 143 -2.22 -12.77 6.00
CA ALA A 143 -1.12 -13.57 5.46
C ALA A 143 -0.43 -12.90 4.27
N LEU A 144 -1.20 -12.23 3.39
CA LEU A 144 -0.64 -11.47 2.26
C LEU A 144 0.22 -10.30 2.76
N LEU A 145 -0.29 -9.49 3.69
CA LEU A 145 0.43 -8.34 4.23
C LEU A 145 1.71 -8.77 4.97
N ALA A 146 1.62 -9.81 5.80
CA ALA A 146 2.78 -10.39 6.45
C ALA A 146 3.80 -10.93 5.43
N GLY A 147 3.34 -11.57 4.36
CA GLY A 147 4.19 -12.05 3.29
C GLY A 147 4.89 -10.92 2.51
N ILE A 148 4.24 -9.78 2.34
CA ILE A 148 4.88 -8.58 1.75
C ILE A 148 5.94 -8.03 2.70
N ASP A 149 5.62 -7.86 3.99
CA ASP A 149 6.55 -7.35 5.01
C ASP A 149 7.81 -8.24 5.11
N GLU A 150 7.62 -9.56 5.09
CA GLU A 150 8.71 -10.53 5.09
C GLU A 150 9.47 -10.63 3.75
N GLY A 151 9.02 -9.92 2.69
CA GLY A 151 9.60 -10.00 1.35
C GLY A 151 9.37 -11.35 0.66
N LYS A 152 8.27 -12.02 0.96
CA LYS A 152 7.86 -13.34 0.44
C LYS A 152 6.72 -13.28 -0.58
N ALA A 153 6.13 -12.09 -0.80
CA ALA A 153 5.12 -11.87 -1.82
C ALA A 153 5.72 -11.17 -3.03
N TYR A 154 5.33 -11.56 -4.23
CA TYR A 154 5.80 -10.93 -5.45
C TYR A 154 4.67 -10.73 -6.46
N PHE A 155 4.80 -9.68 -7.26
CA PHE A 155 4.01 -9.45 -8.46
C PHE A 155 4.78 -10.00 -9.65
N ASN A 156 4.07 -10.65 -10.59
CA ASN A 156 4.67 -11.03 -11.86
C ASN A 156 3.73 -10.84 -13.05
N VAL A 157 4.34 -10.78 -14.23
CA VAL A 157 3.69 -10.76 -15.53
C VAL A 157 4.13 -12.00 -16.29
N HIS A 158 3.16 -12.74 -16.80
CA HIS A 158 3.37 -13.89 -17.66
C HIS A 158 3.20 -13.50 -19.13
N SER A 159 3.92 -14.20 -20.00
CA SER A 159 3.75 -14.07 -21.45
C SER A 159 3.52 -15.43 -22.12
N ASP A 160 3.20 -15.39 -23.39
CA ASP A 160 3.09 -16.59 -24.22
C ASP A 160 4.43 -17.32 -24.41
N THR A 161 5.55 -16.59 -24.34
CA THR A 161 6.90 -17.14 -24.38
C THR A 161 7.35 -17.69 -23.02
N PHE A 162 6.94 -17.05 -21.92
CA PHE A 162 7.27 -17.44 -20.56
C PHE A 162 5.98 -17.60 -19.71
N PRO A 163 5.25 -18.71 -19.89
CA PRO A 163 3.99 -18.96 -19.21
C PRO A 163 4.14 -19.17 -17.69
N GLY A 164 5.35 -19.41 -17.19
CA GLY A 164 5.67 -19.49 -15.76
C GLY A 164 5.96 -18.13 -15.10
N GLY A 165 6.07 -17.06 -15.90
CA GLY A 165 6.44 -15.71 -15.50
C GLY A 165 7.61 -15.19 -16.32
N GLU A 166 7.49 -14.00 -16.91
CA GLU A 166 8.55 -13.36 -17.69
C GLU A 166 9.31 -12.32 -16.86
N ILE A 167 8.58 -11.44 -16.20
CA ILE A 167 9.17 -10.45 -15.28
C ILE A 167 8.47 -10.50 -13.93
N ARG A 168 9.23 -10.26 -12.86
CA ARG A 168 8.69 -10.17 -11.50
C ARG A 168 9.47 -9.23 -10.59
N GLY A 169 8.85 -8.89 -9.46
CA GLY A 169 9.52 -8.21 -8.35
C GLY A 169 8.86 -8.53 -7.01
N PHE A 170 9.67 -8.68 -5.95
CA PHE A 170 9.18 -8.88 -4.60
C PHE A 170 8.70 -7.56 -4.02
N LEU A 171 7.43 -7.52 -3.62
CA LEU A 171 6.78 -6.35 -3.06
C LEU A 171 7.42 -5.96 -1.72
N ARG A 172 7.53 -4.66 -1.48
CA ARG A 172 7.99 -4.09 -0.21
C ARG A 172 7.21 -2.82 0.07
N GLU A 173 7.06 -2.49 1.34
CA GLU A 173 6.47 -1.21 1.71
C GLU A 173 7.32 -0.04 1.17
N VAL A 174 6.63 0.91 0.55
CA VAL A 174 7.23 2.17 0.08
C VAL A 174 7.08 3.18 1.22
N PRO A 175 8.18 3.60 1.87
CA PRO A 175 8.09 4.56 2.97
C PRO A 175 7.41 5.86 2.53
N GLU A 176 6.48 6.35 3.34
CA GLU A 176 5.91 7.68 3.10
C GLU A 176 7.03 8.73 3.04
N PRO A 177 6.94 9.68 2.11
CA PRO A 177 7.93 10.76 2.04
C PRO A 177 8.04 11.46 3.40
N ALA A 178 9.27 11.64 3.90
CA ALA A 178 9.55 12.33 5.17
C ALA A 178 8.98 13.78 5.23
N THR A 179 8.49 14.29 4.11
CA THR A 179 7.78 15.57 3.99
C THR A 179 6.56 15.69 4.90
N LEU A 180 5.81 14.60 5.13
CA LEU A 180 4.66 14.63 6.05
C LEU A 180 5.13 14.75 7.51
N ALA A 181 6.18 14.04 7.90
CA ALA A 181 6.80 14.18 9.22
C ALA A 181 7.38 15.58 9.43
N LEU A 182 8.07 16.13 8.43
CA LEU A 182 8.62 17.48 8.45
C LEU A 182 7.52 18.54 8.50
N LEU A 183 6.42 18.36 7.79
CA LEU A 183 5.25 19.25 7.85
C LEU A 183 4.64 19.24 9.26
N GLY A 184 4.46 18.06 9.86
CA GLY A 184 3.96 17.92 11.23
C GLY A 184 4.87 18.60 12.26
N LEU A 185 6.18 18.41 12.15
CA LEU A 185 7.19 19.08 12.99
C LEU A 185 7.19 20.59 12.77
N GLY A 186 7.07 21.05 11.52
CA GLY A 186 7.00 22.47 11.16
C GLY A 186 5.77 23.16 11.77
N LEU A 187 4.60 22.56 11.67
CA LEU A 187 3.37 23.07 12.26
C LEU A 187 3.43 23.10 13.78
N THR A 188 3.97 22.05 14.41
CA THR A 188 4.17 21.98 15.86
C THR A 188 5.14 23.07 16.34
N GLY A 189 6.25 23.27 15.62
CA GLY A 189 7.21 24.34 15.88
C GLY A 189 6.59 25.73 15.79
N LEU A 190 5.74 25.96 14.79
CA LEU A 190 5.03 27.22 14.59
C LEU A 190 4.04 27.52 15.74
N CYS A 191 3.32 26.48 16.20
CA CYS A 191 2.42 26.59 17.35
C CYS A 191 3.17 26.94 18.63
N LEU A 192 4.32 26.33 18.87
CA LEU A 192 5.17 26.62 20.03
C LEU A 192 5.81 28.01 19.97
N ALA A 193 6.24 28.46 18.79
CA ALA A 193 6.80 29.80 18.58
C ALA A 193 5.75 30.88 18.82
N ARG A 194 4.50 30.67 18.40
CA ARG A 194 3.39 31.59 18.66
C ARG A 194 3.08 31.77 20.16
N ARG A 195 3.22 30.71 20.97
CA ARG A 195 3.00 30.74 22.41
C ARG A 195 4.07 31.55 23.20
N ARG A 196 5.25 31.79 22.60
CA ARG A 196 6.37 32.49 23.23
C ARG A 196 6.41 34.00 22.92
N ARG A 197 5.49 34.50 22.10
CA ARG A 197 5.37 35.96 21.90
C ARG A 197 4.56 36.57 23.04
N PRO A 198 5.16 37.51 23.82
CA PRO A 198 4.49 38.21 24.94
C PRO A 198 3.35 39.08 24.43
#